data_adacbadaf513abf196264483faf9714b
#
_entry.id   adacbadaf513abf196264483faf9714b
#
_cell.length_a   1.000
_cell.length_b   1.000
_cell.length_c   1.000
_cell.angle_alpha   90.00
_cell.angle_beta   90.00
_cell.angle_gamma   90.00
#
_symmetry.space_group_name_H-M   'P 1'
#
loop_
_entity.id
_entity.type
_entity.pdbx_description
1 polymer ?
#
loop_
_entity_poly.entity_id
_entity_poly.type
_entity_poly.pdbx_seq_one_letter_code
_entity_poly.pdbx_strand_id
1 'polypeptide(L)'
;MFDLTGKTALVTGATGGIGNAIARALHQQGATVAISGTRKEVLDQLAADLKDRVHVLPCNLAVKDEVEALVPKAEEVMGKLDILVANAGITKDNLFVQLRDEDWDSVIDINLTATFRLSRAAMKTMMRRRHGRIIGITSVVGVTGNPGEGNYTAAKAGMIGMMKSIGKEYARRGVTANCVAPGFIATPMTDKLNEKQRDAVLQMVPSGRLGTGDDIAAAVVYLASDEAAYVTGQTLHVNGGMAMI
;
A
#
# COMPACT_ATOMS: atom_id res chain seq x y z
N MET A 1 -1.02 -5.77 -22.25
CA MET A 1 -0.16 -6.06 -21.07
C MET A 1 -0.82 -5.50 -19.83
N PHE A 2 -0.68 -6.19 -18.72
CA PHE A 2 -1.22 -5.79 -17.42
C PHE A 2 -2.74 -5.61 -17.39
N ASP A 3 -3.48 -6.42 -18.16
CA ASP A 3 -4.93 -6.44 -18.15
C ASP A 3 -5.45 -7.04 -16.83
N LEU A 4 -6.31 -6.32 -16.13
CA LEU A 4 -6.92 -6.71 -14.87
C LEU A 4 -8.44 -6.92 -15.02
N THR A 5 -8.94 -7.06 -16.24
CA THR A 5 -10.36 -7.33 -16.50
C THR A 5 -10.82 -8.58 -15.76
N GLY A 6 -11.91 -8.48 -14.99
CA GLY A 6 -12.45 -9.57 -14.17
C GLY A 6 -11.68 -9.85 -12.88
N LYS A 7 -10.60 -9.13 -12.58
CA LYS A 7 -9.93 -9.15 -11.27
C LYS A 7 -10.63 -8.19 -10.30
N THR A 8 -10.51 -8.48 -9.01
CA THR A 8 -11.07 -7.65 -7.94
C THR A 8 -9.95 -7.21 -6.99
N ALA A 9 -9.93 -5.94 -6.61
CA ALA A 9 -8.88 -5.34 -5.82
C ALA A 9 -9.44 -4.59 -4.60
N LEU A 10 -8.82 -4.75 -3.43
CA LEU A 10 -9.05 -3.92 -2.25
C LEU A 10 -7.85 -3.00 -2.05
N VAL A 11 -8.08 -1.69 -2.01
CA VAL A 11 -7.05 -0.66 -1.78
C VAL A 11 -7.34 0.07 -0.48
N THR A 12 -6.44 -0.07 0.51
CA THR A 12 -6.55 0.69 1.77
C THR A 12 -5.86 2.05 1.65
N GLY A 13 -6.34 3.04 2.39
CA GLY A 13 -5.80 4.40 2.32
C GLY A 13 -6.04 5.09 0.98
N ALA A 14 -7.12 4.74 0.28
CA ALA A 14 -7.50 5.29 -1.02
C ALA A 14 -7.88 6.78 -0.97
N THR A 15 -8.02 7.36 0.22
CA THR A 15 -8.22 8.80 0.43
C THR A 15 -6.92 9.62 0.35
N GLY A 16 -5.74 8.98 0.36
CA GLY A 16 -4.44 9.62 0.22
C GLY A 16 -3.97 9.64 -1.24
N GLY A 17 -2.98 10.49 -1.57
CA GLY A 17 -2.50 10.68 -2.95
C GLY A 17 -2.05 9.39 -3.63
N ILE A 18 -1.21 8.58 -2.98
CA ILE A 18 -0.74 7.30 -3.52
C ILE A 18 -1.89 6.30 -3.66
N GLY A 19 -2.71 6.12 -2.61
CA GLY A 19 -3.82 5.16 -2.65
C GLY A 19 -4.88 5.51 -3.68
N ASN A 20 -5.16 6.81 -3.90
CA ASN A 20 -6.06 7.30 -4.95
C ASN A 20 -5.52 6.96 -6.34
N ALA A 21 -4.25 7.25 -6.61
CA ALA A 21 -3.61 6.92 -7.88
C ALA A 21 -3.62 5.41 -8.15
N ILE A 22 -3.32 4.59 -7.14
CA ILE A 22 -3.38 3.13 -7.24
C ILE A 22 -4.78 2.64 -7.59
N ALA A 23 -5.82 3.13 -6.88
CA ALA A 23 -7.20 2.73 -7.15
C ALA A 23 -7.62 3.08 -8.58
N ARG A 24 -7.29 4.29 -9.06
CA ARG A 24 -7.56 4.71 -10.44
C ARG A 24 -6.83 3.85 -11.46
N ALA A 25 -5.55 3.57 -11.25
CA ALA A 25 -4.77 2.78 -12.19
C ALA A 25 -5.26 1.33 -12.29
N LEU A 26 -5.56 0.67 -11.17
CA LEU A 26 -6.15 -0.67 -11.17
C LEU A 26 -7.50 -0.69 -11.88
N HIS A 27 -8.36 0.30 -11.62
CA HIS A 27 -9.65 0.45 -12.28
C HIS A 27 -9.51 0.67 -13.79
N GLN A 28 -8.58 1.54 -14.23
CA GLN A 28 -8.29 1.79 -15.66
C GLN A 28 -7.82 0.53 -16.38
N GLN A 29 -7.12 -0.37 -15.70
CA GLN A 29 -6.70 -1.68 -16.23
C GLN A 29 -7.81 -2.74 -16.20
N GLY A 30 -9.04 -2.37 -15.84
CA GLY A 30 -10.20 -3.25 -15.92
C GLY A 30 -10.62 -3.91 -14.60
N ALA A 31 -9.91 -3.69 -13.49
CA ALA A 31 -10.29 -4.27 -12.21
C ALA A 31 -11.58 -3.65 -11.64
N THR A 32 -12.35 -4.45 -10.89
CA THR A 32 -13.33 -3.94 -9.93
C THR A 32 -12.59 -3.60 -8.65
N VAL A 33 -12.76 -2.38 -8.12
CA VAL A 33 -12.01 -1.90 -6.96
C VAL A 33 -12.90 -1.64 -5.76
N ALA A 34 -12.54 -2.17 -4.60
CA ALA A 34 -13.03 -1.73 -3.30
C ALA A 34 -12.03 -0.72 -2.72
N ILE A 35 -12.51 0.48 -2.45
CA ILE A 35 -11.71 1.60 -1.93
C ILE A 35 -12.01 1.83 -0.46
N SER A 36 -10.96 1.87 0.37
CA SER A 36 -11.08 1.97 1.81
C SER A 36 -10.22 3.08 2.42
N GLY A 37 -10.74 3.67 3.48
CA GLY A 37 -10.13 4.76 4.24
C GLY A 37 -11.08 5.31 5.27
N THR A 38 -10.66 6.32 6.04
CA THR A 38 -11.49 6.91 7.11
C THR A 38 -12.37 8.07 6.64
N ARG A 39 -12.00 8.76 5.55
CA ARG A 39 -12.73 9.94 5.05
C ARG A 39 -13.74 9.52 3.99
N LYS A 40 -14.97 9.20 4.45
CA LYS A 40 -16.02 8.66 3.58
C LYS A 40 -16.34 9.58 2.40
N GLU A 41 -16.39 10.89 2.61
CA GLU A 41 -16.72 11.88 1.56
C GLU A 41 -15.68 11.86 0.43
N VAL A 42 -14.40 11.65 0.76
CA VAL A 42 -13.32 11.53 -0.24
C VAL A 42 -13.44 10.22 -1.03
N LEU A 43 -13.84 9.13 -0.36
CA LEU A 43 -14.11 7.85 -1.02
C LEU A 43 -15.32 7.95 -1.96
N ASP A 44 -16.40 8.59 -1.51
CA ASP A 44 -17.60 8.80 -2.32
C ASP A 44 -17.30 9.63 -3.58
N GLN A 45 -16.46 10.67 -3.45
CA GLN A 45 -16.01 11.46 -4.60
C GLN A 45 -15.16 10.62 -5.57
N LEU A 46 -14.22 9.83 -5.07
CA LEU A 46 -13.44 8.92 -5.89
C LEU A 46 -14.32 7.90 -6.61
N ALA A 47 -15.32 7.36 -5.92
CA ALA A 47 -16.28 6.44 -6.53
C ALA A 47 -17.11 7.11 -7.62
N ALA A 48 -17.54 8.35 -7.41
CA ALA A 48 -18.27 9.13 -8.42
C ALA A 48 -17.41 9.39 -9.68
N ASP A 49 -16.11 9.66 -9.50
CA ASP A 49 -15.17 9.84 -10.61
C ASP A 49 -14.95 8.53 -11.40
N LEU A 50 -14.86 7.39 -10.71
CA LEU A 50 -14.65 6.06 -11.32
C LEU A 50 -15.93 5.52 -11.98
N LYS A 51 -17.12 5.94 -11.53
CA LYS A 51 -18.46 5.65 -12.06
C LYS A 51 -18.93 4.20 -11.83
N ASP A 52 -18.23 3.23 -12.38
CA ASP A 52 -18.59 1.81 -12.33
C ASP A 52 -17.48 0.96 -11.67
N ARG A 53 -17.71 -0.32 -11.45
CA ARG A 53 -16.74 -1.28 -10.91
C ARG A 53 -15.99 -0.76 -9.67
N VAL A 54 -16.70 -0.02 -8.79
CA VAL A 54 -16.14 0.55 -7.57
C VAL A 54 -17.08 0.35 -6.40
N HIS A 55 -16.53 -0.02 -5.24
CA HIS A 55 -17.25 -0.19 -3.98
C HIS A 55 -16.57 0.62 -2.87
N VAL A 56 -17.35 1.39 -2.13
CA VAL A 56 -16.86 2.22 -1.01
C VAL A 56 -16.96 1.44 0.29
N LEU A 57 -15.84 1.13 0.91
CA LEU A 57 -15.74 0.39 2.17
C LEU A 57 -14.96 1.19 3.21
N PRO A 58 -15.59 2.13 3.93
CA PRO A 58 -14.92 2.89 4.98
C PRO A 58 -14.40 1.95 6.05
N CYS A 59 -13.18 2.21 6.54
CA CYS A 59 -12.55 1.42 7.59
C CYS A 59 -11.49 2.25 8.30
N ASN A 60 -11.53 2.22 9.64
CA ASN A 60 -10.48 2.74 10.49
C ASN A 60 -9.54 1.59 10.90
N LEU A 61 -8.31 1.60 10.36
CA LEU A 61 -7.33 0.55 10.66
C LEU A 61 -6.82 0.53 12.11
N ALA A 62 -7.13 1.55 12.90
CA ALA A 62 -6.90 1.54 14.36
C ALA A 62 -7.92 0.69 15.12
N VAL A 63 -9.07 0.34 14.50
CA VAL A 63 -10.14 -0.43 15.11
C VAL A 63 -10.06 -1.88 14.64
N LYS A 64 -9.66 -2.78 15.53
CA LYS A 64 -9.41 -4.20 15.20
C LYS A 64 -10.59 -4.86 14.49
N ASP A 65 -11.80 -4.68 15.00
CA ASP A 65 -12.99 -5.34 14.46
C ASP A 65 -13.35 -4.84 13.04
N GLU A 66 -13.10 -3.55 12.76
CA GLU A 66 -13.27 -3.00 11.42
C GLU A 66 -12.25 -3.61 10.43
N VAL A 67 -10.99 -3.77 10.86
CA VAL A 67 -9.94 -4.41 10.05
C VAL A 67 -10.29 -5.86 9.75
N GLU A 68 -10.76 -6.61 10.75
CA GLU A 68 -11.13 -8.03 10.59
C GLU A 68 -12.36 -8.22 9.69
N ALA A 69 -13.26 -7.24 9.66
CA ALA A 69 -14.45 -7.25 8.80
C ALA A 69 -14.19 -6.79 7.36
N LEU A 70 -13.10 -6.06 7.08
CA LEU A 70 -12.91 -5.36 5.81
C LEU A 70 -12.76 -6.33 4.62
N VAL A 71 -11.91 -7.35 4.74
CA VAL A 71 -11.72 -8.34 3.66
C VAL A 71 -12.99 -9.16 3.40
N PRO A 72 -13.69 -9.71 4.43
CA PRO A 72 -14.99 -10.35 4.23
C PRO A 72 -16.01 -9.47 3.50
N LYS A 73 -16.14 -8.20 3.88
CA LYS A 73 -17.04 -7.25 3.20
C LYS A 73 -16.62 -7.01 1.74
N ALA A 74 -15.32 -6.90 1.47
CA ALA A 74 -14.82 -6.74 0.11
C ALA A 74 -15.15 -7.97 -0.76
N GLU A 75 -15.00 -9.17 -0.22
CA GLU A 75 -15.37 -10.41 -0.91
C GLU A 75 -16.90 -10.55 -1.11
N GLU A 76 -17.69 -10.10 -0.15
CA GLU A 76 -19.15 -10.09 -0.25
C GLU A 76 -19.63 -9.21 -1.41
N VAL A 77 -19.14 -7.98 -1.53
CA VAL A 77 -19.61 -7.04 -2.57
C VAL A 77 -19.00 -7.28 -3.95
N MET A 78 -17.83 -7.93 -4.02
CA MET A 78 -17.14 -8.21 -5.30
C MET A 78 -17.17 -9.68 -5.71
N GLY A 79 -17.70 -10.57 -4.86
CA GLY A 79 -17.75 -12.03 -5.07
C GLY A 79 -16.45 -12.76 -4.77
N LYS A 80 -15.30 -12.08 -4.81
CA LYS A 80 -13.96 -12.59 -4.50
C LYS A 80 -13.01 -11.43 -4.22
N LEU A 81 -11.80 -11.74 -3.74
CA LEU A 81 -10.69 -10.79 -3.65
C LEU A 81 -9.43 -11.39 -4.30
N ASP A 82 -9.00 -10.82 -5.42
CA ASP A 82 -7.81 -11.28 -6.16
C ASP A 82 -6.56 -10.47 -5.79
N ILE A 83 -6.71 -9.19 -5.47
CA ILE A 83 -5.61 -8.24 -5.22
C ILE A 83 -5.87 -7.49 -3.92
N LEU A 84 -4.93 -7.57 -2.97
CA LEU A 84 -4.92 -6.74 -1.76
C LEU A 84 -3.77 -5.74 -1.85
N VAL A 85 -4.08 -4.44 -1.82
CA VAL A 85 -3.09 -3.36 -1.70
C VAL A 85 -3.16 -2.75 -0.30
N ALA A 86 -2.20 -3.11 0.55
CA ALA A 86 -2.03 -2.55 1.89
C ALA A 86 -1.20 -1.26 1.79
N ASN A 87 -1.90 -0.14 1.55
CA ASN A 87 -1.27 1.18 1.35
C ASN A 87 -1.48 2.13 2.53
N ALA A 88 -2.56 2.00 3.29
CA ALA A 88 -2.81 2.90 4.43
C ALA A 88 -1.64 2.90 5.42
N GLY A 89 -1.34 4.08 5.94
CA GLY A 89 -0.29 4.25 6.95
C GLY A 89 -0.29 5.65 7.54
N ILE A 90 0.33 5.77 8.70
CA ILE A 90 0.55 7.02 9.42
C ILE A 90 2.02 7.14 9.83
N THR A 91 2.45 8.37 10.10
CA THR A 91 3.72 8.67 10.79
C THR A 91 3.44 9.36 12.12
N LYS A 92 4.35 9.20 13.06
CA LYS A 92 4.40 9.87 14.35
C LYS A 92 5.86 10.10 14.69
N ASP A 93 6.39 11.17 14.12
CA ASP A 93 7.83 11.43 14.10
C ASP A 93 8.27 12.08 15.42
N ASN A 94 9.33 11.56 16.00
CA ASN A 94 10.03 12.15 17.14
C ASN A 94 11.44 11.54 17.26
N LEU A 95 12.37 12.26 17.90
CA LEU A 95 13.67 11.71 18.25
C LEU A 95 13.50 10.42 19.06
N PHE A 96 14.32 9.41 18.80
CA PHE A 96 14.15 8.07 19.37
C PHE A 96 14.01 8.07 20.89
N VAL A 97 14.80 8.89 21.59
CA VAL A 97 14.75 9.03 23.06
C VAL A 97 13.49 9.74 23.59
N GLN A 98 12.72 10.39 22.71
CA GLN A 98 11.49 11.12 23.05
C GLN A 98 10.24 10.47 22.44
N LEU A 99 10.42 9.36 21.71
CA LEU A 99 9.32 8.63 21.10
C LEU A 99 8.49 7.96 22.21
N ARG A 100 7.21 8.29 22.27
CA ARG A 100 6.30 7.75 23.28
C ARG A 100 5.77 6.37 22.87
N ASP A 101 5.48 5.53 23.83
CA ASP A 101 4.94 4.19 23.59
C ASP A 101 3.62 4.25 22.78
N GLU A 102 2.74 5.22 23.06
CA GLU A 102 1.47 5.37 22.34
C GLU A 102 1.68 5.73 20.84
N ASP A 103 2.72 6.52 20.55
CA ASP A 103 3.07 6.89 19.16
C ASP A 103 3.72 5.70 18.45
N TRP A 104 4.54 4.92 19.15
CA TRP A 104 5.08 3.65 18.66
C TRP A 104 3.95 2.66 18.35
N ASP A 105 3.10 2.35 19.32
CA ASP A 105 2.03 1.37 19.20
C ASP A 105 1.07 1.74 18.08
N SER A 106 0.65 3.00 17.99
CA SER A 106 -0.28 3.44 16.94
C SER A 106 0.29 3.28 15.53
N VAL A 107 1.60 3.53 15.33
CA VAL A 107 2.25 3.37 14.03
C VAL A 107 2.41 1.90 13.70
N ILE A 108 2.84 1.06 14.65
CA ILE A 108 2.96 -0.39 14.45
C ILE A 108 1.58 -1.01 14.16
N ASP A 109 0.56 -0.62 14.91
CA ASP A 109 -0.79 -1.19 14.75
C ASP A 109 -1.38 -0.87 13.38
N ILE A 110 -1.32 0.37 12.93
CA ILE A 110 -1.92 0.77 11.65
C ILE A 110 -1.07 0.31 10.46
N ASN A 111 0.27 0.49 10.53
CA ASN A 111 1.11 0.24 9.35
C ASN A 111 1.48 -1.25 9.18
N LEU A 112 1.63 -2.00 10.27
CA LEU A 112 2.09 -3.39 10.23
C LEU A 112 1.03 -4.39 10.70
N THR A 113 0.47 -4.22 11.90
CA THR A 113 -0.48 -5.16 12.46
C THR A 113 -1.77 -5.25 11.63
N ALA A 114 -2.30 -4.10 11.17
CA ALA A 114 -3.47 -4.10 10.30
C ALA A 114 -3.15 -4.78 8.95
N THR A 115 -1.98 -4.52 8.35
CA THR A 115 -1.54 -5.20 7.13
C THR A 115 -1.45 -6.71 7.32
N PHE A 116 -0.92 -7.19 8.47
CA PHE A 116 -0.93 -8.61 8.82
C PHE A 116 -2.35 -9.18 8.89
N ARG A 117 -3.28 -8.51 9.59
CA ARG A 117 -4.67 -8.97 9.73
C ARG A 117 -5.37 -9.07 8.38
N LEU A 118 -5.24 -8.04 7.53
CA LEU A 118 -5.82 -8.02 6.18
C LEU A 118 -5.23 -9.12 5.29
N SER A 119 -3.89 -9.27 5.29
CA SER A 119 -3.21 -10.31 4.53
C SER A 119 -3.66 -11.70 4.96
N ARG A 120 -3.72 -11.97 6.28
CA ARG A 120 -4.20 -13.24 6.85
C ARG A 120 -5.64 -13.55 6.45
N ALA A 121 -6.51 -12.53 6.43
CA ALA A 121 -7.91 -12.71 6.00
C ALA A 121 -8.00 -13.04 4.51
N ALA A 122 -7.32 -12.28 3.64
CA ALA A 122 -7.30 -12.49 2.20
C ALA A 122 -6.70 -13.86 1.82
N MET A 123 -5.64 -14.28 2.49
CA MET A 123 -4.99 -15.57 2.25
C MET A 123 -5.92 -16.76 2.39
N LYS A 124 -6.90 -16.73 3.29
CA LYS A 124 -7.83 -17.86 3.52
C LYS A 124 -8.57 -18.28 2.25
N THR A 125 -8.92 -17.32 1.40
CA THR A 125 -9.66 -17.55 0.17
C THR A 125 -8.74 -17.61 -1.05
N MET A 126 -7.71 -16.76 -1.14
CA MET A 126 -6.72 -16.74 -2.22
C MET A 126 -6.02 -18.10 -2.36
N MET A 127 -5.53 -18.70 -1.25
CA MET A 127 -4.85 -19.99 -1.32
C MET A 127 -5.74 -21.15 -1.78
N ARG A 128 -7.06 -21.08 -1.51
CA ARG A 128 -8.03 -22.10 -1.96
C ARG A 128 -8.31 -21.97 -3.46
N ARG A 129 -8.44 -20.73 -3.94
CA ARG A 129 -8.61 -20.43 -5.37
C ARG A 129 -7.31 -20.58 -6.17
N ARG A 130 -6.17 -20.76 -5.50
CA ARG A 130 -4.83 -20.85 -6.09
C ARG A 130 -4.50 -19.60 -6.95
N HIS A 131 -4.96 -18.45 -6.51
CA HIS A 131 -4.69 -17.16 -7.14
C HIS A 131 -4.80 -16.04 -6.10
N GLY A 132 -3.82 -15.15 -6.05
CA GLY A 132 -3.82 -13.96 -5.21
C GLY A 132 -2.59 -13.09 -5.40
N ARG A 133 -2.75 -11.80 -5.19
CA ARG A 133 -1.70 -10.78 -5.21
C ARG A 133 -1.80 -9.95 -3.94
N ILE A 134 -0.79 -10.01 -3.08
CA ILE A 134 -0.67 -9.16 -1.89
C ILE A 134 0.44 -8.17 -2.12
N ILE A 135 0.13 -6.89 -2.06
CA ILE A 135 1.06 -5.80 -2.35
C ILE A 135 1.06 -4.83 -1.17
N GLY A 136 2.20 -4.75 -0.47
CA GLY A 136 2.42 -3.80 0.62
C GLY A 136 3.09 -2.53 0.12
N ILE A 137 2.53 -1.36 0.44
CA ILE A 137 3.23 -0.10 0.19
C ILE A 137 4.10 0.20 1.41
N THR A 138 5.39 -0.06 1.25
CA THR A 138 6.41 0.23 2.26
C THR A 138 6.97 1.65 2.08
N SER A 139 8.25 1.86 2.24
CA SER A 139 8.94 3.14 2.02
C SER A 139 10.43 2.89 1.83
N VAL A 140 11.10 3.81 1.18
CA VAL A 140 12.57 3.84 1.13
C VAL A 140 13.18 3.82 2.53
N VAL A 141 12.56 4.50 3.51
CA VAL A 141 13.07 4.51 4.89
C VAL A 141 12.95 3.17 5.59
N GLY A 142 12.12 2.26 5.12
CA GLY A 142 12.07 0.87 5.61
C GLY A 142 13.36 0.09 5.36
N VAL A 143 14.24 0.57 4.49
CA VAL A 143 15.56 -0.03 4.20
C VAL A 143 16.72 0.87 4.57
N THR A 144 16.58 2.20 4.46
CA THR A 144 17.65 3.15 4.77
C THR A 144 17.63 3.65 6.22
N GLY A 145 16.48 3.59 6.89
CA GLY A 145 16.23 4.36 8.10
C GLY A 145 16.06 5.86 7.81
N ASN A 146 15.48 6.59 8.78
CA ASN A 146 15.45 8.04 8.78
C ASN A 146 15.42 8.56 10.23
N PRO A 147 16.22 9.55 10.59
CA PRO A 147 16.16 10.16 11.92
C PRO A 147 14.73 10.65 12.24
N GLY A 148 14.25 10.34 13.44
CA GLY A 148 12.92 10.73 13.89
C GLY A 148 11.78 9.78 13.51
N GLU A 149 12.02 8.78 12.64
CA GLU A 149 11.00 7.86 12.12
C GLU A 149 11.20 6.41 12.60
N GLY A 150 11.71 6.20 13.80
CA GLY A 150 12.07 4.85 14.28
C GLY A 150 10.91 3.85 14.25
N ASN A 151 9.71 4.26 14.68
CA ASN A 151 8.48 3.46 14.64
C ASN A 151 8.02 3.17 13.20
N TYR A 152 8.01 4.19 12.35
CA TYR A 152 7.61 4.06 10.94
C TYR A 152 8.58 3.16 10.17
N THR A 153 9.88 3.39 10.33
CA THR A 153 10.93 2.54 9.77
C THR A 153 10.77 1.08 10.19
N ALA A 154 10.58 0.83 11.50
CA ALA A 154 10.35 -0.53 12.01
C ALA A 154 9.13 -1.18 11.37
N ALA A 155 8.00 -0.48 11.27
CA ALA A 155 6.80 -0.99 10.65
C ALA A 155 7.00 -1.31 9.17
N LYS A 156 7.66 -0.43 8.40
CA LYS A 156 7.88 -0.60 6.96
C LYS A 156 8.94 -1.68 6.66
N ALA A 157 9.98 -1.80 7.48
CA ALA A 157 10.94 -2.91 7.43
C ALA A 157 10.27 -4.25 7.79
N GLY A 158 9.45 -4.27 8.85
CA GLY A 158 8.68 -5.45 9.25
C GLY A 158 7.74 -5.94 8.14
N MET A 159 7.10 -5.02 7.42
CA MET A 159 6.26 -5.34 6.26
C MET A 159 7.07 -6.07 5.16
N ILE A 160 8.28 -5.61 4.84
CA ILE A 160 9.16 -6.26 3.85
C ILE A 160 9.47 -7.71 4.28
N GLY A 161 9.84 -7.91 5.55
CA GLY A 161 10.11 -9.25 6.09
C GLY A 161 8.88 -10.15 6.04
N MET A 162 7.71 -9.62 6.41
CA MET A 162 6.45 -10.35 6.38
C MET A 162 6.08 -10.79 4.96
N MET A 163 6.21 -9.92 3.95
CA MET A 163 5.89 -10.28 2.56
C MET A 163 6.83 -11.34 2.00
N LYS A 164 8.11 -11.36 2.39
CA LYS A 164 9.04 -12.46 2.05
C LYS A 164 8.57 -13.80 2.61
N SER A 165 8.10 -13.82 3.86
CA SER A 165 7.58 -15.03 4.51
C SER A 165 6.33 -15.55 3.81
N ILE A 166 5.35 -14.67 3.55
CA ILE A 166 4.12 -15.02 2.82
C ILE A 166 4.48 -15.55 1.41
N GLY A 167 5.37 -14.87 0.68
CA GLY A 167 5.78 -15.28 -0.65
C GLY A 167 6.38 -16.69 -0.67
N LYS A 168 7.25 -17.03 0.29
CA LYS A 168 7.83 -18.39 0.41
C LYS A 168 6.78 -19.44 0.76
N GLU A 169 5.86 -19.13 1.66
CA GLU A 169 4.88 -20.08 2.18
C GLU A 169 3.80 -20.44 1.14
N TYR A 170 3.35 -19.44 0.38
CA TYR A 170 2.17 -19.59 -0.48
C TYR A 170 2.44 -19.54 -1.99
N ALA A 171 3.70 -19.45 -2.45
CA ALA A 171 4.05 -19.47 -3.87
C ALA A 171 3.46 -20.69 -4.61
N ARG A 172 3.53 -21.87 -4.03
CA ARG A 172 2.95 -23.10 -4.61
C ARG A 172 1.42 -23.09 -4.69
N ARG A 173 0.79 -22.13 -4.05
CA ARG A 173 -0.66 -21.89 -4.09
C ARG A 173 -1.03 -20.77 -5.06
N GLY A 174 -0.12 -20.34 -5.93
CA GLY A 174 -0.37 -19.30 -6.92
C GLY A 174 -0.58 -17.91 -6.32
N VAL A 175 -0.16 -17.68 -5.07
CA VAL A 175 -0.24 -16.39 -4.41
C VAL A 175 1.14 -15.75 -4.35
N THR A 176 1.24 -14.51 -4.81
CA THR A 176 2.46 -13.71 -4.67
C THR A 176 2.27 -12.63 -3.60
N ALA A 177 3.35 -12.30 -2.91
CA ALA A 177 3.37 -11.23 -1.90
C ALA A 177 4.62 -10.39 -2.10
N ASN A 178 4.43 -9.11 -2.41
CA ASN A 178 5.50 -8.18 -2.76
C ASN A 178 5.31 -6.83 -2.08
N CYS A 179 6.36 -6.02 -2.08
CA CYS A 179 6.32 -4.63 -1.65
C CYS A 179 6.63 -3.67 -2.80
N VAL A 180 6.07 -2.48 -2.71
CA VAL A 180 6.57 -1.30 -3.43
C VAL A 180 7.14 -0.34 -2.38
N ALA A 181 8.36 0.16 -2.60
CA ALA A 181 9.04 1.10 -1.71
C ALA A 181 9.15 2.48 -2.37
N PRO A 182 8.19 3.39 -2.12
CA PRO A 182 8.27 4.76 -2.60
C PRO A 182 9.45 5.53 -1.98
N GLY A 183 10.00 6.47 -2.74
CA GLY A 183 10.80 7.56 -2.22
C GLY A 183 9.94 8.77 -1.83
N PHE A 184 10.45 9.97 -2.05
CA PHE A 184 9.66 11.20 -1.88
C PHE A 184 8.65 11.36 -3.02
N ILE A 185 7.36 11.33 -2.66
CA ILE A 185 6.24 11.44 -3.59
C ILE A 185 5.54 12.78 -3.38
N ALA A 186 5.27 13.48 -4.49
CA ALA A 186 4.50 14.71 -4.49
C ALA A 186 3.08 14.45 -3.94
N THR A 187 2.74 15.11 -2.86
CA THR A 187 1.44 15.01 -2.18
C THR A 187 1.07 16.39 -1.65
N PRO A 188 -0.19 16.65 -1.26
CA PRO A 188 -0.55 17.91 -0.62
C PRO A 188 0.28 18.28 0.63
N MET A 189 0.98 17.30 1.21
CA MET A 189 1.92 17.53 2.32
C MET A 189 3.23 18.13 1.82
N THR A 190 3.77 17.63 0.71
CA THR A 190 5.00 18.16 0.10
C THR A 190 4.80 19.51 -0.57
N ASP A 191 3.57 19.85 -0.97
CA ASP A 191 3.23 21.18 -1.53
C ASP A 191 3.36 22.30 -0.49
N LYS A 192 3.38 21.97 0.80
CA LYS A 192 3.56 22.93 1.90
C LYS A 192 5.03 23.24 2.21
N LEU A 193 5.98 22.52 1.58
CA LEU A 193 7.40 22.76 1.75
C LEU A 193 7.77 24.11 1.12
N ASN A 194 8.58 24.90 1.83
CA ASN A 194 9.19 26.10 1.24
C ASN A 194 10.27 25.70 0.22
N GLU A 195 10.71 26.65 -0.62
CA GLU A 195 11.70 26.43 -1.67
C GLU A 195 12.98 25.75 -1.14
N LYS A 196 13.52 26.22 -0.04
CA LYS A 196 14.75 25.67 0.56
C LYS A 196 14.58 24.22 1.02
N GLN A 197 13.42 23.90 1.59
CA GLN A 197 13.08 22.51 2.00
C GLN A 197 12.87 21.63 0.77
N ARG A 198 12.22 22.15 -0.25
CA ARG A 198 12.00 21.44 -1.51
C ARG A 198 13.32 21.12 -2.21
N ASP A 199 14.24 22.09 -2.29
CA ASP A 199 15.57 21.91 -2.87
C ASP A 199 16.38 20.88 -2.09
N ALA A 200 16.34 20.92 -0.76
CA ALA A 200 17.02 19.92 0.07
C ALA A 200 16.49 18.49 -0.18
N VAL A 201 15.18 18.34 -0.34
CA VAL A 201 14.59 17.03 -0.69
C VAL A 201 15.01 16.61 -2.10
N LEU A 202 15.00 17.53 -3.08
CA LEU A 202 15.40 17.23 -4.46
C LEU A 202 16.87 16.82 -4.57
N GLN A 203 17.76 17.38 -3.76
CA GLN A 203 19.16 16.99 -3.70
C GLN A 203 19.37 15.54 -3.24
N MET A 204 18.44 14.98 -2.47
CA MET A 204 18.47 13.58 -2.03
C MET A 204 17.93 12.60 -3.08
N VAL A 205 17.32 13.09 -4.16
CA VAL A 205 16.70 12.25 -5.20
C VAL A 205 17.55 12.32 -6.48
N PRO A 206 18.32 11.28 -6.81
CA PRO A 206 19.19 11.28 -7.99
C PRO A 206 18.48 11.61 -9.31
N SER A 207 17.21 11.24 -9.47
CA SER A 207 16.43 11.59 -10.67
C SER A 207 16.05 13.07 -10.77
N GLY A 208 16.35 13.90 -9.75
CA GLY A 208 16.13 15.34 -9.75
C GLY A 208 14.65 15.77 -9.69
N ARG A 209 13.73 14.86 -9.42
CA ARG A 209 12.30 15.15 -9.26
C ARG A 209 11.67 14.34 -8.12
N LEU A 210 10.59 14.85 -7.56
CA LEU A 210 9.71 14.03 -6.73
C LEU A 210 9.00 12.98 -7.61
N GLY A 211 8.75 11.81 -7.05
CA GLY A 211 7.83 10.86 -7.66
C GLY A 211 6.39 11.35 -7.58
N THR A 212 5.51 10.72 -8.33
CA THR A 212 4.07 10.96 -8.31
C THR A 212 3.34 9.70 -7.81
N GLY A 213 2.06 9.83 -7.47
CA GLY A 213 1.21 8.68 -7.20
C GLY A 213 1.18 7.69 -8.36
N ASP A 214 1.25 8.19 -9.60
CA ASP A 214 1.23 7.38 -10.82
C ASP A 214 2.52 6.55 -11.00
N ASP A 215 3.69 7.08 -10.60
CA ASP A 215 4.93 6.30 -10.59
C ASP A 215 4.79 5.05 -9.70
N ILE A 216 4.11 5.18 -8.55
CA ILE A 216 3.85 4.06 -7.62
C ILE A 216 2.75 3.14 -8.16
N ALA A 217 1.70 3.72 -8.71
CA ALA A 217 0.57 2.97 -9.25
C ALA A 217 0.97 2.06 -10.41
N ALA A 218 1.89 2.48 -11.28
CA ALA A 218 2.43 1.66 -12.36
C ALA A 218 3.11 0.39 -11.83
N ALA A 219 3.92 0.50 -10.77
CA ALA A 219 4.55 -0.65 -10.13
C ALA A 219 3.52 -1.59 -9.49
N VAL A 220 2.46 -1.03 -8.89
CA VAL A 220 1.37 -1.82 -8.29
C VAL A 220 0.59 -2.55 -9.38
N VAL A 221 0.26 -1.92 -10.51
CA VAL A 221 -0.42 -2.55 -11.65
C VAL A 221 0.41 -3.73 -12.17
N TYR A 222 1.72 -3.55 -12.36
CA TYR A 222 2.62 -4.66 -12.72
C TYR A 222 2.52 -5.82 -11.74
N LEU A 223 2.71 -5.58 -10.44
CA LEU A 223 2.67 -6.63 -9.41
C LEU A 223 1.29 -7.28 -9.25
N ALA A 224 0.22 -6.58 -9.61
CA ALA A 224 -1.15 -7.08 -9.58
C ALA A 224 -1.48 -7.99 -10.77
N SER A 225 -0.75 -7.86 -11.86
CA SER A 225 -1.01 -8.54 -13.13
C SER A 225 -0.56 -10.00 -13.16
N ASP A 226 -0.97 -10.71 -14.21
CA ASP A 226 -0.54 -12.09 -14.45
C ASP A 226 0.92 -12.15 -14.94
N GLU A 227 1.44 -11.07 -15.53
CA GLU A 227 2.84 -10.95 -15.95
C GLU A 227 3.81 -10.97 -14.75
N ALA A 228 3.35 -10.61 -13.55
CA ALA A 228 4.15 -10.71 -12.33
C ALA A 228 3.96 -12.05 -11.57
N ALA A 229 3.35 -13.07 -12.18
CA ALA A 229 3.07 -14.34 -11.50
C ALA A 229 4.33 -15.07 -10.97
N TYR A 230 5.51 -14.76 -11.53
CA TYR A 230 6.79 -15.33 -11.09
C TYR A 230 7.58 -14.41 -10.14
N VAL A 231 7.01 -13.25 -9.75
CA VAL A 231 7.62 -12.28 -8.84
C VAL A 231 6.96 -12.41 -7.47
N THR A 232 7.70 -12.89 -6.47
CA THR A 232 7.20 -12.98 -5.09
C THR A 232 8.32 -12.75 -4.07
N GLY A 233 8.00 -12.16 -2.93
CA GLY A 233 8.93 -11.80 -1.88
C GLY A 233 9.85 -10.62 -2.23
N GLN A 234 9.55 -9.89 -3.30
CA GLN A 234 10.37 -8.78 -3.78
C GLN A 234 9.89 -7.43 -3.25
N THR A 235 10.82 -6.49 -3.21
CA THR A 235 10.52 -5.08 -2.97
C THR A 235 10.94 -4.30 -4.20
N LEU A 236 9.96 -3.72 -4.92
CA LEU A 236 10.24 -2.81 -6.02
C LEU A 236 10.51 -1.41 -5.47
N HIS A 237 11.73 -0.93 -5.65
CA HIS A 237 12.16 0.39 -5.23
C HIS A 237 11.77 1.43 -6.29
N VAL A 238 10.75 2.26 -5.99
CA VAL A 238 10.26 3.32 -6.87
C VAL A 238 10.54 4.66 -6.19
N ASN A 239 11.81 5.06 -6.20
CA ASN A 239 12.32 6.13 -5.34
C ASN A 239 13.28 7.11 -6.04
N GLY A 240 13.34 7.10 -7.38
CA GLY A 240 14.20 8.01 -8.13
C GLY A 240 15.71 7.81 -7.91
N GLY A 241 16.11 6.62 -7.42
CA GLY A 241 17.49 6.28 -7.14
C GLY A 241 17.96 6.58 -5.71
N MET A 242 17.08 6.98 -4.80
CA MET A 242 17.44 7.26 -3.39
C MET A 242 18.01 6.03 -2.66
N ALA A 243 17.58 4.84 -3.02
CA ALA A 243 18.11 3.59 -2.51
C ALA A 243 18.15 2.56 -3.65
N MET A 244 19.33 2.01 -3.89
CA MET A 244 19.64 1.00 -4.91
C MET A 244 20.06 -0.29 -4.17
N ILE A 245 19.09 -1.20 -3.91
CA ILE A 245 19.29 -2.37 -3.06
C ILE A 245 18.84 -3.63 -3.79
#